data_3770584eef94641cae38394c8e54c9fa
#
_entry.id   3770584eef94641cae38394c8e54c9fa
#
_cell.length_a   1.000
_cell.length_b   1.000
_cell.length_c   1.000
_cell.angle_alpha   90.00
_cell.angle_beta   90.00
_cell.angle_gamma   90.00
#
_symmetry.space_group_name_H-M   'P 1'
#
loop_
_entity.id
_entity.type
_entity.pdbx_description
1 polymer ?
#
loop_
_entity_poly.entity_id
_entity_poly.type
_entity_poly.pdbx_seq_one_letter_code
_entity_poly.pdbx_strand_id
1 'polypeptide(L)'
;HLDAAEVQAQVATNLLGTVYCCQAAIPLLRGGDNPRIVNISSASAYHFDEMSHLSIYAATKAAVERFSRDLRRELQTDGIGVTILRPGAAATEFAAGWNPERFEPALKAWLDQGRLMDVGMDAAHVGATVAYCLCCPAGVSIDLLEVRPFHQVPKPDVAVLMAQHPA
;
A
#
# COMPACT_ATOMS: atom_id res chain seq x y z
N HIS A 1 -10.58 -10.73 -15.84
CA HIS A 1 -10.88 -12.03 -15.22
C HIS A 1 -9.96 -12.23 -14.03
N LEU A 2 -10.52 -12.70 -12.89
CA LEU A 2 -9.77 -13.01 -11.69
C LEU A 2 -9.22 -14.43 -11.83
N ASP A 3 -7.90 -14.56 -11.92
CA ASP A 3 -7.23 -15.86 -11.87
C ASP A 3 -7.11 -16.32 -10.41
N ALA A 4 -7.53 -17.55 -10.13
CA ALA A 4 -7.59 -18.06 -8.76
C ALA A 4 -6.20 -18.14 -8.10
N ALA A 5 -5.16 -18.50 -8.86
CA ALA A 5 -3.79 -18.58 -8.34
C ALA A 5 -3.23 -17.18 -8.03
N GLU A 6 -3.50 -16.20 -8.87
CA GLU A 6 -3.12 -14.80 -8.63
C GLU A 6 -3.85 -14.21 -7.40
N VAL A 7 -5.15 -14.51 -7.25
CA VAL A 7 -5.93 -14.11 -6.07
C VAL A 7 -5.33 -14.71 -4.80
N GLN A 8 -5.05 -16.02 -4.81
CA GLN A 8 -4.42 -16.69 -3.67
C GLN A 8 -3.04 -16.11 -3.35
N ALA A 9 -2.21 -15.84 -4.36
CA ALA A 9 -0.88 -15.25 -4.18
C ALA A 9 -0.97 -13.85 -3.55
N GLN A 10 -1.89 -13.00 -4.02
CA GLN A 10 -2.08 -11.66 -3.46
C GLN A 10 -2.57 -11.71 -2.01
N VAL A 11 -3.53 -12.60 -1.69
CA VAL A 11 -4.01 -12.77 -0.32
C VAL A 11 -2.91 -13.32 0.58
N ALA A 12 -2.18 -14.35 0.11
CA ALA A 12 -1.09 -14.95 0.86
C ALA A 12 0.02 -13.93 1.16
N THR A 13 0.44 -13.14 0.17
CA THR A 13 1.54 -12.18 0.33
C THR A 13 1.09 -10.96 1.13
N ASN A 14 0.01 -10.29 0.72
CA ASN A 14 -0.33 -8.99 1.27
C ASN A 14 -1.00 -9.09 2.64
N LEU A 15 -1.89 -10.07 2.84
CA LEU A 15 -2.64 -10.20 4.09
C LEU A 15 -1.99 -11.21 5.02
N LEU A 16 -1.87 -12.48 4.61
CA LEU A 16 -1.35 -13.52 5.51
C LEU A 16 0.11 -13.26 5.86
N GLY A 17 0.94 -12.79 4.91
CA GLY A 17 2.32 -12.38 5.17
C GLY A 17 2.40 -11.32 6.27
N THR A 18 1.57 -10.27 6.19
CA THR A 18 1.50 -9.23 7.22
C THR A 18 1.09 -9.80 8.58
N VAL A 19 0.06 -10.66 8.61
CA VAL A 19 -0.42 -11.32 9.85
C VAL A 19 0.69 -12.17 10.46
N TYR A 20 1.37 -13.00 9.67
CA TYR A 20 2.44 -13.88 10.16
C TYR A 20 3.66 -13.10 10.65
N CYS A 21 4.03 -12.02 9.96
CA CYS A 21 5.10 -11.12 10.44
C CYS A 21 4.73 -10.49 11.78
N CYS A 22 3.50 -10.00 11.95
CA CYS A 22 3.04 -9.48 13.24
C CYS A 22 3.04 -10.56 14.32
N GLN A 23 2.54 -11.76 14.01
CA GLN A 23 2.52 -12.90 14.93
C GLN A 23 3.93 -13.26 15.44
N ALA A 24 4.92 -13.26 14.54
CA ALA A 24 6.30 -13.57 14.90
C ALA A 24 6.97 -12.41 15.66
N ALA A 25 6.65 -11.16 15.35
CA ALA A 25 7.27 -9.98 15.96
C ALA A 25 6.75 -9.69 17.38
N ILE A 26 5.45 -9.88 17.65
CA ILE A 26 4.82 -9.51 18.91
C ILE A 26 5.54 -10.08 20.15
N PRO A 27 5.88 -11.38 20.21
CA PRO A 27 6.60 -11.91 21.37
C PRO A 27 7.96 -11.26 21.60
N LEU A 28 8.64 -10.82 20.53
CA LEU A 28 9.95 -10.19 20.57
C LEU A 28 9.86 -8.70 20.96
N LEU A 29 8.71 -8.07 20.73
CA LEU A 29 8.47 -6.66 21.04
C LEU A 29 8.00 -6.45 22.48
N ARG A 30 7.41 -7.47 23.11
CA ARG A 30 6.94 -7.38 24.49
C ARG A 30 8.07 -7.04 25.45
N GLY A 31 7.84 -6.04 26.29
CA GLY A 31 8.84 -5.56 27.25
C GLY A 31 9.98 -4.73 26.65
N GLY A 32 9.95 -4.48 25.34
CA GLY A 32 10.91 -3.62 24.68
C GLY A 32 10.73 -2.13 25.04
N ASP A 33 11.75 -1.34 24.78
CA ASP A 33 11.66 0.11 24.92
C ASP A 33 10.93 0.70 23.71
N ASN A 34 9.73 1.26 23.95
CA ASN A 34 8.89 1.92 22.95
C ASN A 34 8.60 1.06 21.69
N PRO A 35 8.13 -0.20 21.85
CA PRO A 35 8.00 -1.15 20.74
C PRO A 35 6.91 -0.71 19.76
N ARG A 36 7.17 -0.90 18.44
CA ARG A 36 6.27 -0.44 17.38
C ARG A 36 6.21 -1.40 16.21
N ILE A 37 5.04 -1.43 15.59
CA ILE A 37 4.76 -2.11 14.32
C ILE A 37 4.27 -1.05 13.33
N VAL A 38 4.79 -1.05 12.12
CA VAL A 38 4.27 -0.25 11.00
C VAL A 38 3.83 -1.20 9.89
N ASN A 39 2.53 -1.30 9.69
CA ASN A 39 1.95 -2.11 8.61
C ASN A 39 1.70 -1.25 7.37
N ILE A 40 2.19 -1.73 6.23
CA ILE A 40 2.09 -0.99 4.96
C ILE A 40 0.80 -1.37 4.25
N SER A 41 -0.12 -0.40 4.17
CA SER A 41 -1.32 -0.46 3.37
C SER A 41 -1.07 0.15 1.96
N SER A 42 -2.05 0.83 1.42
CA SER A 42 -2.00 1.56 0.16
C SER A 42 -3.10 2.61 0.13
N ALA A 43 -2.91 3.70 -0.59
CA ALA A 43 -3.97 4.67 -0.88
C ALA A 43 -5.19 3.99 -1.53
N SER A 44 -4.98 2.95 -2.35
CA SER A 44 -6.06 2.15 -2.98
C SER A 44 -6.97 1.41 -1.98
N ALA A 45 -6.57 1.25 -0.72
CA ALA A 45 -7.42 0.67 0.32
C ALA A 45 -8.60 1.60 0.69
N TYR A 46 -8.48 2.88 0.40
CA TYR A 46 -9.45 3.90 0.79
C TYR A 46 -10.00 4.70 -0.39
N HIS A 47 -9.17 5.04 -1.37
CA HIS A 47 -9.56 5.82 -2.54
C HIS A 47 -10.07 4.90 -3.65
N PHE A 48 -11.36 5.04 -4.02
CA PHE A 48 -12.06 4.09 -4.92
C PHE A 48 -11.93 4.44 -6.40
N ASP A 49 -11.60 5.69 -6.71
CA ASP A 49 -11.68 6.29 -8.04
C ASP A 49 -10.31 6.50 -8.70
N GLU A 50 -9.24 6.05 -8.07
CA GLU A 50 -7.89 6.32 -8.57
C GLU A 50 -7.35 5.24 -9.51
N MET A 51 -7.67 3.96 -9.26
CA MET A 51 -7.14 2.84 -10.04
C MET A 51 -8.14 1.68 -10.13
N SER A 52 -8.80 1.54 -11.26
CA SER A 52 -9.59 0.34 -11.57
C SER A 52 -8.69 -0.90 -11.80
N HIS A 53 -9.28 -2.07 -11.85
CA HIS A 53 -8.60 -3.36 -12.07
C HIS A 53 -7.66 -3.83 -10.94
N LEU A 54 -7.63 -3.15 -9.80
CA LEU A 54 -6.88 -3.53 -8.61
C LEU A 54 -7.75 -4.06 -7.47
N SER A 55 -8.96 -4.57 -7.76
CA SER A 55 -9.95 -4.92 -6.74
C SER A 55 -9.43 -5.86 -5.65
N ILE A 56 -8.71 -6.92 -6.01
CA ILE A 56 -8.14 -7.86 -5.03
C ILE A 56 -7.01 -7.21 -4.24
N TYR A 57 -6.11 -6.50 -4.92
CA TYR A 57 -5.04 -5.77 -4.24
C TYR A 57 -5.61 -4.77 -3.22
N ALA A 58 -6.54 -3.92 -3.63
CA ALA A 58 -7.19 -2.96 -2.75
C ALA A 58 -7.91 -3.63 -1.58
N ALA A 59 -8.63 -4.75 -1.84
CA ALA A 59 -9.28 -5.52 -0.80
C ALA A 59 -8.28 -6.10 0.22
N THR A 60 -7.14 -6.63 -0.24
CA THR A 60 -6.10 -7.13 0.68
C THR A 60 -5.51 -6.01 1.53
N LYS A 61 -5.29 -4.82 0.95
CA LYS A 61 -4.77 -3.65 1.68
C LYS A 61 -5.80 -3.06 2.65
N ALA A 62 -7.08 -3.06 2.30
CA ALA A 62 -8.16 -2.71 3.22
C ALA A 62 -8.26 -3.72 4.40
N ALA A 63 -8.06 -5.01 4.12
CA ALA A 63 -8.02 -6.04 5.15
C ALA A 63 -6.82 -5.85 6.10
N VAL A 64 -5.64 -5.48 5.59
CA VAL A 64 -4.46 -5.12 6.41
C VAL A 64 -4.78 -3.94 7.33
N GLU A 65 -5.50 -2.93 6.84
CA GLU A 65 -5.91 -1.80 7.70
C GLU A 65 -6.87 -2.23 8.81
N ARG A 66 -7.87 -3.03 8.47
CA ARG A 66 -8.82 -3.53 9.46
C ARG A 66 -8.10 -4.36 10.52
N PHE A 67 -7.27 -5.31 10.10
CA PHE A 67 -6.43 -6.11 10.98
C PHE A 67 -5.56 -5.24 11.90
N SER A 68 -4.87 -4.25 11.33
CA SER A 68 -3.96 -3.37 12.10
C SER A 68 -4.68 -2.53 13.13
N ARG A 69 -5.91 -2.07 12.85
CA ARG A 69 -6.74 -1.30 13.81
C ARG A 69 -7.15 -2.15 15.01
N ASP A 70 -7.55 -3.39 14.76
CA ASP A 70 -7.93 -4.28 15.86
C ASP A 70 -6.69 -4.74 16.64
N LEU A 71 -5.61 -5.11 15.96
CA LEU A 71 -4.32 -5.46 16.56
C LEU A 71 -3.79 -4.34 17.47
N ARG A 72 -3.91 -3.07 17.05
CA ARG A 72 -3.54 -1.93 17.88
C ARG A 72 -4.26 -1.94 19.23
N ARG A 73 -5.56 -2.25 19.24
CA ARG A 73 -6.36 -2.31 20.47
C ARG A 73 -5.97 -3.50 21.34
N GLU A 74 -5.70 -4.65 20.71
CA GLU A 74 -5.28 -5.87 21.41
C GLU A 74 -3.92 -5.71 22.08
N LEU A 75 -2.99 -4.95 21.46
CA LEU A 75 -1.62 -4.76 21.95
C LEU A 75 -1.44 -3.55 22.88
N GLN A 76 -2.50 -2.81 23.19
CA GLN A 76 -2.42 -1.67 24.11
C GLN A 76 -1.89 -2.06 25.48
N THR A 77 -2.29 -3.21 26.00
CA THR A 77 -1.83 -3.71 27.30
C THR A 77 -0.37 -4.15 27.29
N ASP A 78 0.15 -4.51 26.12
CA ASP A 78 1.57 -4.85 25.92
C ASP A 78 2.44 -3.61 25.66
N GLY A 79 1.83 -2.41 25.55
CA GLY A 79 2.53 -1.16 25.26
C GLY A 79 3.09 -1.08 23.83
N ILE A 80 2.64 -1.94 22.92
CA ILE A 80 3.12 -1.97 21.53
C ILE A 80 2.27 -1.05 20.66
N GLY A 81 2.89 -0.04 20.05
CA GLY A 81 2.25 0.85 19.08
C GLY A 81 2.08 0.15 17.72
N VAL A 82 0.91 0.34 17.07
CA VAL A 82 0.67 -0.16 15.71
C VAL A 82 0.23 0.99 14.81
N THR A 83 0.97 1.24 13.75
CA THR A 83 0.71 2.28 12.76
C THR A 83 0.31 1.66 11.43
N ILE A 84 -0.66 2.26 10.76
CA ILE A 84 -0.99 1.99 9.37
C ILE A 84 -0.35 3.08 8.52
N LEU A 85 0.52 2.70 7.59
CA LEU A 85 1.05 3.61 6.59
C LEU A 85 0.39 3.33 5.24
N ARG A 86 -0.22 4.36 4.63
CA ARG A 86 -0.80 4.34 3.29
C ARG A 86 0.10 5.08 2.31
N PRO A 87 0.96 4.43 1.55
CA PRO A 87 1.63 5.07 0.42
C PRO A 87 0.65 5.29 -0.74
N GLY A 88 0.76 6.45 -1.39
CA GLY A 88 0.20 6.69 -2.72
C GLY A 88 1.14 6.20 -3.82
N ALA A 89 1.10 6.84 -4.98
CA ALA A 89 1.96 6.47 -6.11
C ALA A 89 3.44 6.65 -5.76
N ALA A 90 4.19 5.56 -5.76
CA ALA A 90 5.63 5.54 -5.55
C ALA A 90 6.31 4.84 -6.73
N ALA A 91 7.47 5.38 -7.15
CA ALA A 91 8.29 4.77 -8.20
C ALA A 91 8.95 3.51 -7.64
N THR A 92 8.39 2.37 -7.98
CA THR A 92 8.83 1.04 -7.54
C THR A 92 8.65 0.04 -8.67
N GLU A 93 9.15 -1.16 -8.48
CA GLU A 93 8.90 -2.29 -9.39
C GLU A 93 7.51 -2.95 -9.19
N PHE A 94 6.54 -2.22 -8.64
CA PHE A 94 5.20 -2.76 -8.33
C PHE A 94 4.52 -3.42 -9.53
N ALA A 95 4.68 -2.84 -10.72
CA ALA A 95 4.15 -3.38 -11.97
C ALA A 95 5.14 -4.29 -12.71
N ALA A 96 6.36 -4.49 -12.20
CA ALA A 96 7.33 -5.37 -12.81
C ALA A 96 6.81 -6.81 -12.81
N GLY A 97 6.81 -7.44 -13.98
CA GLY A 97 6.30 -8.80 -14.15
C GLY A 97 4.77 -8.93 -14.30
N TRP A 98 4.04 -7.83 -14.40
CA TRP A 98 2.64 -7.89 -14.78
C TRP A 98 2.51 -8.38 -16.24
N ASN A 99 1.48 -9.21 -16.49
CA ASN A 99 1.18 -9.65 -17.83
C ASN A 99 0.77 -8.45 -18.71
N PRO A 100 1.51 -8.13 -19.80
CA PRO A 100 1.23 -6.96 -20.64
C PRO A 100 -0.19 -6.95 -21.21
N GLU A 101 -0.73 -8.11 -21.61
CA GLU A 101 -2.09 -8.24 -22.18
C GLU A 101 -3.18 -7.83 -21.19
N ARG A 102 -2.91 -7.96 -19.87
CA ARG A 102 -3.83 -7.57 -18.80
C ARG A 102 -3.56 -6.14 -18.30
N PHE A 103 -2.31 -5.73 -18.38
CA PHE A 103 -1.91 -4.39 -17.94
C PHE A 103 -2.41 -3.30 -18.88
N GLU A 104 -2.38 -3.51 -20.18
CA GLU A 104 -2.80 -2.53 -21.19
C GLU A 104 -4.26 -2.07 -20.99
N PRO A 105 -5.27 -2.96 -20.86
CA PRO A 105 -6.64 -2.54 -20.58
C PRO A 105 -6.79 -1.79 -19.23
N ALA A 106 -6.02 -2.19 -18.21
CA ALA A 106 -6.03 -1.53 -16.93
C ALA A 106 -5.45 -0.12 -17.03
N LEU A 107 -4.29 0.02 -17.68
CA LEU A 107 -3.65 1.32 -17.93
C LEU A 107 -4.58 2.26 -18.70
N LYS A 108 -5.23 1.76 -19.76
CA LYS A 108 -6.21 2.54 -20.51
C LYS A 108 -7.35 3.01 -19.62
N ALA A 109 -7.93 2.12 -18.82
CA ALA A 109 -9.00 2.48 -17.89
C ALA A 109 -8.54 3.54 -16.87
N TRP A 110 -7.31 3.46 -16.36
CA TRP A 110 -6.76 4.47 -15.45
C TRP A 110 -6.55 5.82 -16.14
N LEU A 111 -6.10 5.83 -17.37
CA LEU A 111 -5.92 7.06 -18.15
C LEU A 111 -7.26 7.72 -18.49
N ASP A 112 -8.31 6.94 -18.69
CA ASP A 112 -9.67 7.43 -18.97
C ASP A 112 -10.38 7.96 -17.70
N GLN A 113 -9.91 7.59 -16.49
CA GLN A 113 -10.48 8.03 -15.21
C GLN A 113 -9.92 9.37 -14.75
N GLY A 114 -10.54 10.46 -15.18
CA GLY A 114 -10.12 11.82 -14.81
C GLY A 114 -8.96 12.36 -15.64
N ARG A 115 -8.57 13.60 -15.36
CA ARG A 115 -7.58 14.34 -16.17
C ARG A 115 -6.17 14.34 -15.59
N LEU A 116 -6.04 14.06 -14.31
CA LEU A 116 -4.78 14.16 -13.59
C LEU A 116 -4.39 12.82 -12.99
N MET A 117 -3.10 12.62 -12.81
CA MET A 117 -2.54 11.46 -12.09
C MET A 117 -1.42 11.92 -11.15
N ASP A 118 -1.24 11.20 -10.06
CA ASP A 118 -0.12 11.43 -9.18
C ASP A 118 1.20 11.08 -9.90
N VAL A 119 2.21 11.93 -9.77
CA VAL A 119 3.59 11.58 -10.15
C VAL A 119 4.13 10.65 -9.09
N GLY A 120 4.75 9.53 -9.50
CA GLY A 120 5.36 8.61 -8.55
C GLY A 120 6.44 9.31 -7.71
N MET A 121 6.29 9.28 -6.38
CA MET A 121 7.32 9.74 -5.46
C MET A 121 8.45 8.72 -5.35
N ASP A 122 9.64 9.15 -4.94
CA ASP A 122 10.73 8.23 -4.61
C ASP A 122 10.32 7.31 -3.44
N ALA A 123 10.57 6.02 -3.59
CA ALA A 123 10.30 5.02 -2.55
C ALA A 123 11.03 5.34 -1.23
N ALA A 124 12.15 6.05 -1.28
CA ALA A 124 12.87 6.53 -0.10
C ALA A 124 12.00 7.42 0.81
N HIS A 125 11.03 8.17 0.25
CA HIS A 125 10.09 8.97 1.05
C HIS A 125 9.13 8.10 1.86
N VAL A 126 8.73 6.95 1.32
CA VAL A 126 7.95 5.96 2.09
C VAL A 126 8.81 5.40 3.23
N GLY A 127 10.08 5.04 2.95
CA GLY A 127 11.03 4.58 3.96
C GLY A 127 11.26 5.61 5.07
N ALA A 128 11.45 6.88 4.73
CA ALA A 128 11.60 7.97 5.70
C ALA A 128 10.33 8.13 6.57
N THR A 129 9.15 7.93 5.98
CA THR A 129 7.89 8.00 6.72
C THR A 129 7.75 6.82 7.70
N VAL A 130 8.20 5.61 7.32
CA VAL A 130 8.28 4.46 8.25
C VAL A 130 9.19 4.81 9.43
N ALA A 131 10.40 5.32 9.14
CA ALA A 131 11.35 5.73 10.19
C ALA A 131 10.74 6.79 11.13
N TYR A 132 10.03 7.79 10.59
CA TYR A 132 9.31 8.78 11.37
C TYR A 132 8.29 8.15 12.33
N CYS A 133 7.48 7.19 11.85
CA CYS A 133 6.50 6.49 12.68
C CYS A 133 7.19 5.66 13.79
N LEU A 134 8.32 5.04 13.49
CA LEU A 134 9.08 4.25 14.47
C LEU A 134 9.77 5.14 15.54
N CYS A 135 10.13 6.36 15.18
CA CYS A 135 10.81 7.32 16.08
C CYS A 135 9.86 8.19 16.91
N CYS A 136 8.55 7.91 16.91
CA CYS A 136 7.61 8.64 17.78
C CYS A 136 8.00 8.50 19.24
N PRO A 137 7.83 9.56 20.08
CA PRO A 137 8.08 9.50 21.51
C PRO A 137 7.27 8.39 22.19
N ALA A 138 7.77 7.87 23.31
CA ALA A 138 7.03 6.91 24.13
C ALA A 138 5.68 7.50 24.55
N GLY A 139 4.65 6.67 24.54
CA GLY A 139 3.26 7.09 24.86
C GLY A 139 2.52 7.80 23.73
N VAL A 140 3.16 8.07 22.58
CA VAL A 140 2.52 8.66 21.41
C VAL A 140 2.37 7.59 20.32
N SER A 141 1.21 7.48 19.68
CA SER A 141 0.96 6.60 18.55
C SER A 141 0.40 7.40 17.37
N ILE A 142 0.93 7.12 16.19
CA ILE A 142 0.31 7.52 14.93
C ILE A 142 -0.51 6.33 14.47
N ASP A 143 -1.83 6.46 14.45
CA ASP A 143 -2.70 5.34 14.11
C ASP A 143 -2.72 5.07 12.62
N LEU A 144 -2.74 6.15 11.83
CA LEU A 144 -2.73 6.10 10.38
C LEU A 144 -2.01 7.32 9.82
N LEU A 145 -1.16 7.10 8.83
CA LEU A 145 -0.51 8.14 8.07
C LEU A 145 -0.62 7.82 6.58
N GLU A 146 -1.08 8.77 5.80
CA GLU A 146 -1.09 8.66 4.34
C GLU A 146 -0.01 9.57 3.77
N VAL A 147 0.85 9.05 2.90
CA VAL A 147 1.91 9.80 2.22
C VAL A 147 1.72 9.68 0.71
N ARG A 148 1.57 10.83 0.06
CA ARG A 148 1.27 10.92 -1.37
C ARG A 148 2.21 11.89 -2.07
N PRO A 149 2.41 11.76 -3.38
CA PRO A 149 3.06 12.79 -4.17
C PRO A 149 2.35 14.14 -3.99
N PHE A 150 3.12 15.20 -3.91
CA PHE A 150 2.59 16.56 -3.79
C PHE A 150 2.00 17.08 -5.11
N HIS A 151 2.56 16.61 -6.23
CA HIS A 151 2.19 17.08 -7.56
C HIS A 151 1.36 16.05 -8.31
N GLN A 152 0.35 16.56 -9.01
CA GLN A 152 -0.36 15.81 -10.03
C GLN A 152 0.02 16.38 -11.42
N VAL A 153 0.05 15.51 -12.41
CA VAL A 153 0.29 15.87 -13.80
C VAL A 153 -0.93 15.54 -14.65
N PRO A 154 -1.15 16.25 -15.76
CA PRO A 154 -2.12 15.82 -16.75
C PRO A 154 -1.80 14.40 -17.22
N LYS A 155 -2.82 13.58 -17.31
CA LYS A 155 -2.65 12.23 -17.88
C LYS A 155 -2.25 12.36 -19.34
N PRO A 156 -1.27 11.54 -19.79
CA PRO A 156 -0.90 11.52 -21.19
C PRO A 156 -2.07 11.00 -22.03
N ASP A 157 -2.16 11.48 -23.28
CA ASP A 157 -3.11 10.92 -24.23
C ASP A 157 -2.73 9.45 -24.53
N VAL A 158 -3.71 8.54 -24.35
CA VAL A 158 -3.53 7.10 -24.61
C VAL A 158 -2.99 6.86 -26.02
N ALA A 159 -3.49 7.61 -27.02
CA ALA A 159 -3.03 7.46 -28.40
C ALA A 159 -1.55 7.80 -28.56
N VAL A 160 -1.02 8.76 -27.82
CA VAL A 160 0.39 9.13 -27.82
C VAL A 160 1.25 8.05 -27.17
N LEU A 161 0.79 7.49 -26.05
CA LEU A 161 1.52 6.41 -25.35
C LEU A 161 1.59 5.13 -26.19
N MET A 162 0.47 4.74 -26.81
CA MET A 162 0.42 3.54 -27.68
C MET A 162 1.26 3.71 -28.94
N ALA A 163 1.41 4.92 -29.46
CA ALA A 163 2.26 5.20 -30.61
C ALA A 163 3.77 5.11 -30.27
N GLN A 164 4.15 5.29 -29.01
CA GLN A 164 5.54 5.23 -28.55
C GLN A 164 6.00 3.80 -28.22
N HIS A 165 5.07 2.88 -28.01
CA HIS A 165 5.34 1.47 -27.72
C HIS A 165 4.50 0.57 -28.63
N PRO A 166 4.81 0.52 -29.97
CA PRO A 166 4.16 -0.44 -30.85
C PRO A 166 4.48 -1.86 -30.38
N ALA A 167 3.44 -2.72 -30.31
CA ALA A 167 3.52 -4.11 -29.88
C ALA A 167 4.47 -4.95 -30.73
#